data_f13f002312119febe71961257dd7bb0f
#
_entry.id   f13f002312119febe71961257dd7bb0f
#
_cell.length_a   1.000
_cell.length_b   1.000
_cell.length_c   1.000
_cell.angle_alpha   90.00
_cell.angle_beta   90.00
_cell.angle_gamma   90.00
#
_symmetry.space_group_name_H-M   'P 1'
#
loop_
_entity.id
_entity.type
_entity.pdbx_description
1 polymer ?
#
loop_
_entity_poly.entity_id
_entity_poly.type
_entity_poly.pdbx_seq_one_letter_code
_entity_poly.pdbx_strand_id
1 'polypeptide(L)'
;MKKSIKFLSLFLFFWTLAVCANAQNLQCNVVDSQSGDSISYANAIYSKLKIGASSNASGQFVIARINGEVLTVTAVGYKPRKIKITKKTPDVLEIKLINDTKQLEGIVVKAKRRHKYSRKNNPAVELMKRVIAAKEQTHLENHQYYQFNKYQKVTMALNNLTPDDMESGVFKKAPWLKDQVETCPYNGKLILPFSVDETLTQHIYRKEPKDEKDIIKGQTTKGISKLIQTGSTLNTMVKDLFKDIDLYNDQIELLQSRFPSPIGSTAISFYHFYIDDTVMVNNDQCIRLQFMPANQQDFGFRGELYVLNDSSLHVRKCDMQLPANTGVNFVDAMKFLQEYTKLPCGEWVLTTDNMIAELKLTDLLSRVIVIRTTGMHDYTFNAIDNHLFRGKAKLAYDPNARMRMMHIGVNTVQQV
;
A
#
# COMPACT_ATOMS: atom_id res chain seq x y z
N MET A 1 -51.96 -45.82 -8.20
CA MET A 1 -52.20 -44.52 -7.53
C MET A 1 -51.25 -44.25 -6.35
N LYS A 2 -50.96 -45.17 -5.40
CA LYS A 2 -50.09 -44.84 -4.24
C LYS A 2 -48.61 -44.51 -4.56
N LYS A 3 -48.03 -45.00 -5.68
CA LYS A 3 -46.65 -44.71 -6.08
C LYS A 3 -46.50 -43.31 -6.71
N SER A 4 -47.51 -42.81 -7.45
CA SER A 4 -47.48 -41.49 -8.09
C SER A 4 -47.59 -40.33 -7.07
N ILE A 5 -48.33 -40.56 -5.97
CA ILE A 5 -48.50 -39.55 -4.91
C ILE A 5 -47.20 -39.38 -4.11
N LYS A 6 -46.43 -40.47 -3.90
CA LYS A 6 -45.10 -40.34 -3.23
C LYS A 6 -44.08 -39.60 -4.09
N PHE A 7 -44.12 -39.78 -5.40
CA PHE A 7 -43.24 -39.07 -6.32
C PHE A 7 -43.58 -37.56 -6.40
N LEU A 8 -44.87 -37.26 -6.41
CA LEU A 8 -45.32 -35.86 -6.44
C LEU A 8 -44.99 -35.13 -5.10
N SER A 9 -45.12 -35.82 -3.96
CA SER A 9 -44.78 -35.24 -2.65
C SER A 9 -43.25 -35.05 -2.50
N LEU A 10 -42.45 -35.94 -3.05
CA LEU A 10 -40.97 -35.79 -3.05
C LEU A 10 -40.53 -34.65 -3.98
N PHE A 11 -41.20 -34.47 -5.11
CA PHE A 11 -40.92 -33.39 -6.05
C PHE A 11 -41.31 -31.99 -5.48
N LEU A 12 -42.44 -31.93 -4.78
CA LEU A 12 -42.86 -30.71 -4.05
C LEU A 12 -41.90 -30.38 -2.89
N PHE A 13 -41.40 -31.39 -2.17
CA PHE A 13 -40.43 -31.19 -1.09
C PHE A 13 -39.06 -30.68 -1.63
N PHE A 14 -38.60 -31.20 -2.76
CA PHE A 14 -37.39 -30.68 -3.42
C PHE A 14 -37.58 -29.27 -3.99
N TRP A 15 -38.78 -28.93 -4.45
CA TRP A 15 -39.07 -27.61 -4.99
C TRP A 15 -39.16 -26.52 -3.88
N THR A 16 -39.65 -26.90 -2.69
CA THR A 16 -39.67 -25.99 -1.52
C THR A 16 -38.25 -25.74 -0.96
N LEU A 17 -37.31 -26.67 -1.08
CA LEU A 17 -35.91 -26.50 -0.69
C LEU A 17 -35.15 -25.59 -1.64
N ALA A 18 -35.51 -25.51 -2.91
CA ALA A 18 -34.85 -24.64 -3.89
C ALA A 18 -35.19 -23.16 -3.74
N VAL A 19 -36.28 -22.79 -3.03
CA VAL A 19 -36.73 -21.38 -2.87
C VAL A 19 -36.04 -20.67 -1.69
N CYS A 20 -35.33 -21.37 -0.81
CA CYS A 20 -34.74 -20.78 0.40
C CYS A 20 -33.28 -20.31 0.27
N ALA A 21 -32.65 -20.41 -0.89
CA ALA A 21 -31.26 -20.00 -1.08
C ALA A 21 -31.13 -18.65 -1.80
N ASN A 22 -31.92 -17.65 -1.44
CA ASN A 22 -31.63 -16.28 -1.80
C ASN A 22 -30.55 -15.74 -0.85
N ALA A 23 -29.29 -16.03 -1.12
CA ALA A 23 -28.18 -15.26 -0.57
C ALA A 23 -28.31 -13.82 -1.09
N GLN A 24 -28.94 -12.94 -0.29
CA GLN A 24 -28.99 -11.52 -0.65
C GLN A 24 -27.58 -10.96 -0.64
N ASN A 25 -27.15 -10.43 -1.76
CA ASN A 25 -25.87 -9.77 -1.87
C ASN A 25 -26.03 -8.27 -1.59
N LEU A 26 -25.02 -7.68 -0.97
CA LEU A 26 -24.86 -6.24 -0.82
C LEU A 26 -24.01 -5.72 -1.98
N GLN A 27 -24.51 -4.73 -2.67
CA GLN A 27 -23.72 -3.93 -3.60
C GLN A 27 -23.14 -2.75 -2.81
N CYS A 28 -21.82 -2.60 -2.82
CA CYS A 28 -21.12 -1.59 -2.03
C CYS A 28 -20.32 -0.67 -2.93
N ASN A 29 -20.41 0.63 -2.65
CA ASN A 29 -19.58 1.66 -3.28
C ASN A 29 -18.71 2.30 -2.20
N VAL A 30 -17.40 2.28 -2.36
CA VAL A 30 -16.46 2.90 -1.42
C VAL A 30 -16.03 4.25 -1.98
N VAL A 31 -16.22 5.30 -1.18
CA VAL A 31 -15.90 6.67 -1.58
C VAL A 31 -15.14 7.40 -0.48
N ASP A 32 -14.36 8.38 -0.86
CA ASP A 32 -13.74 9.33 0.06
C ASP A 32 -14.84 10.19 0.73
N SER A 33 -14.72 10.37 2.04
CA SER A 33 -15.73 11.10 2.82
C SER A 33 -15.76 12.61 2.56
N GLN A 34 -14.66 13.17 2.04
CA GLN A 34 -14.51 14.61 1.78
C GLN A 34 -14.71 14.96 0.31
N SER A 35 -14.02 14.27 -0.60
CA SER A 35 -14.10 14.56 -2.03
C SER A 35 -15.26 13.86 -2.73
N GLY A 36 -15.79 12.75 -2.17
CA GLY A 36 -16.76 11.90 -2.83
C GLY A 36 -16.20 11.00 -3.92
N ASP A 37 -14.89 11.03 -4.16
CA ASP A 37 -14.24 10.21 -5.18
C ASP A 37 -14.30 8.73 -4.84
N SER A 38 -14.42 7.89 -5.86
CA SER A 38 -14.42 6.44 -5.70
C SER A 38 -13.06 5.93 -5.26
N ILE A 39 -13.03 5.07 -4.23
CA ILE A 39 -11.81 4.45 -3.72
C ILE A 39 -11.66 3.08 -4.33
N SER A 40 -10.70 2.95 -5.23
CA SER A 40 -10.36 1.69 -5.90
C SER A 40 -9.67 0.72 -4.93
N TYR A 41 -9.93 -0.57 -5.13
CA TYR A 41 -9.24 -1.67 -4.45
C TYR A 41 -9.30 -1.61 -2.91
N ALA A 42 -10.35 -1.03 -2.36
CA ALA A 42 -10.65 -1.13 -0.94
C ALA A 42 -10.97 -2.60 -0.59
N ASN A 43 -10.44 -3.08 0.52
CA ASN A 43 -10.68 -4.44 1.00
C ASN A 43 -11.82 -4.45 2.02
N ALA A 44 -12.78 -5.33 1.84
CA ALA A 44 -13.94 -5.52 2.71
C ALA A 44 -13.97 -6.94 3.24
N ILE A 45 -14.01 -7.13 4.56
CA ILE A 45 -13.95 -8.46 5.18
C ILE A 45 -14.90 -8.59 6.37
N TYR A 46 -15.57 -9.74 6.46
CA TYR A 46 -16.17 -10.24 7.67
C TYR A 46 -15.13 -11.02 8.47
N SER A 47 -14.48 -10.36 9.42
CA SER A 47 -13.28 -10.90 10.11
C SER A 47 -13.51 -12.24 10.79
N LYS A 48 -14.71 -12.48 11.36
CA LYS A 48 -15.05 -13.74 12.03
C LYS A 48 -15.24 -14.91 11.06
N LEU A 49 -15.76 -14.63 9.86
CA LEU A 49 -16.12 -15.64 8.88
C LEU A 49 -15.05 -15.83 7.81
N LYS A 50 -14.05 -14.95 7.79
CA LYS A 50 -12.98 -14.91 6.76
C LYS A 50 -13.53 -14.80 5.32
N ILE A 51 -14.69 -14.16 5.15
CA ILE A 51 -15.30 -13.89 3.86
C ILE A 51 -15.01 -12.43 3.51
N GLY A 52 -14.44 -12.19 2.34
CA GLY A 52 -14.08 -10.85 1.91
C GLY A 52 -14.30 -10.62 0.42
N ALA A 53 -14.23 -9.34 0.03
CA ALA A 53 -14.26 -8.87 -1.34
C ALA A 53 -13.40 -7.61 -1.45
N SER A 54 -12.89 -7.31 -2.66
CA SER A 54 -12.19 -6.06 -2.93
C SER A 54 -12.95 -5.23 -3.94
N SER A 55 -12.92 -3.90 -3.80
CA SER A 55 -13.55 -3.02 -4.77
C SER A 55 -12.76 -2.98 -6.09
N ASN A 56 -13.51 -2.81 -7.17
CA ASN A 56 -12.94 -2.61 -8.51
C ASN A 56 -12.35 -1.18 -8.68
N ALA A 57 -11.89 -0.84 -9.87
CA ALA A 57 -11.35 0.48 -10.19
C ALA A 57 -12.34 1.64 -9.98
N SER A 58 -13.66 1.35 -9.97
CA SER A 58 -14.73 2.33 -9.71
C SER A 58 -15.20 2.31 -8.24
N GLY A 59 -14.45 1.68 -7.33
CA GLY A 59 -14.81 1.63 -5.92
C GLY A 59 -15.95 0.66 -5.58
N GLN A 60 -16.37 -0.19 -6.50
CA GLN A 60 -17.55 -1.05 -6.35
C GLN A 60 -17.16 -2.49 -6.03
N PHE A 61 -17.89 -3.12 -5.10
CA PHE A 61 -17.79 -4.56 -4.85
C PHE A 61 -19.13 -5.15 -4.45
N VAL A 62 -19.22 -6.47 -4.54
CA VAL A 62 -20.39 -7.25 -4.12
C VAL A 62 -19.96 -8.23 -3.05
N ILE A 63 -20.71 -8.31 -1.94
CA ILE A 63 -20.42 -9.23 -0.85
C ILE A 63 -21.73 -9.82 -0.30
N ALA A 64 -21.69 -11.04 0.22
CA ALA A 64 -22.86 -11.67 0.83
C ALA A 64 -23.40 -10.83 2.02
N ARG A 65 -24.73 -10.65 2.10
CA ARG A 65 -25.39 -10.04 3.25
C ARG A 65 -25.43 -11.02 4.41
N ILE A 66 -24.69 -10.75 5.47
CA ILE A 66 -24.66 -11.59 6.66
C ILE A 66 -25.15 -10.78 7.85
N ASN A 67 -26.42 -10.95 8.19
CA ASN A 67 -27.06 -10.20 9.25
C ASN A 67 -26.43 -10.52 10.62
N GLY A 68 -26.14 -9.46 11.39
CA GLY A 68 -25.52 -9.54 12.71
C GLY A 68 -23.99 -9.43 12.69
N GLU A 69 -23.35 -9.68 11.56
CA GLU A 69 -21.90 -9.59 11.40
C GLU A 69 -21.42 -8.16 11.11
N VAL A 70 -20.14 -7.92 11.40
CA VAL A 70 -19.48 -6.63 11.18
C VAL A 70 -18.60 -6.72 9.95
N LEU A 71 -18.95 -5.96 8.92
CA LEU A 71 -18.13 -5.73 7.74
C LEU A 71 -17.07 -4.67 8.06
N THR A 72 -15.81 -5.03 7.97
CA THR A 72 -14.68 -4.09 8.11
C THR A 72 -14.18 -3.74 6.71
N VAL A 73 -14.17 -2.45 6.38
CA VAL A 73 -13.69 -1.95 5.09
C VAL A 73 -12.44 -1.13 5.34
N THR A 74 -11.38 -1.45 4.60
CA THR A 74 -10.06 -0.82 4.68
C THR A 74 -9.61 -0.40 3.30
N ALA A 75 -8.93 0.72 3.21
CA ALA A 75 -8.24 1.16 2.01
C ALA A 75 -6.95 1.88 2.40
N VAL A 76 -5.98 1.85 1.51
CA VAL A 76 -4.68 2.50 1.72
C VAL A 76 -4.87 4.00 1.89
N GLY A 77 -4.32 4.57 2.98
CA GLY A 77 -4.48 5.99 3.29
C GLY A 77 -5.78 6.36 4.00
N TYR A 78 -6.62 5.38 4.37
CA TYR A 78 -7.90 5.60 5.00
C TYR A 78 -8.04 4.87 6.34
N LYS A 79 -8.79 5.46 7.26
CA LYS A 79 -9.14 4.80 8.52
C LYS A 79 -10.08 3.62 8.27
N PRO A 80 -9.84 2.47 8.90
CA PRO A 80 -10.76 1.34 8.81
C PRO A 80 -12.16 1.71 9.25
N ARG A 81 -13.17 1.35 8.46
CA ARG A 81 -14.57 1.54 8.81
C ARG A 81 -15.25 0.22 9.11
N LYS A 82 -15.89 0.13 10.26
CA LYS A 82 -16.66 -1.05 10.69
C LYS A 82 -18.14 -0.76 10.55
N ILE A 83 -18.87 -1.65 9.86
CA ILE A 83 -20.31 -1.49 9.58
C ILE A 83 -21.01 -2.77 10.04
N LYS A 84 -21.94 -2.64 10.99
CA LYS A 84 -22.78 -3.77 11.42
C LYS A 84 -23.88 -4.00 10.39
N ILE A 85 -23.89 -5.13 9.74
CA ILE A 85 -24.90 -5.50 8.75
C ILE A 85 -26.15 -5.99 9.46
N THR A 86 -27.28 -5.45 9.09
CA THR A 86 -28.59 -5.78 9.67
C THR A 86 -29.62 -5.95 8.57
N LYS A 87 -30.80 -6.46 8.91
CA LYS A 87 -31.94 -6.54 7.99
C LYS A 87 -32.37 -5.19 7.40
N LYS A 88 -32.03 -4.08 8.11
CA LYS A 88 -32.36 -2.70 7.68
C LYS A 88 -31.26 -2.08 6.81
N THR A 89 -30.11 -2.74 6.65
CA THR A 89 -29.03 -2.25 5.78
C THR A 89 -29.53 -2.25 4.33
N PRO A 90 -29.40 -1.14 3.57
CA PRO A 90 -29.86 -1.09 2.18
C PRO A 90 -29.08 -2.07 1.30
N ASP A 91 -29.69 -2.50 0.18
CA ASP A 91 -29.05 -3.42 -0.76
C ASP A 91 -27.87 -2.78 -1.50
N VAL A 92 -27.94 -1.47 -1.70
CA VAL A 92 -26.82 -0.65 -2.20
C VAL A 92 -26.29 0.19 -1.05
N LEU A 93 -25.06 -0.05 -0.64
CA LEU A 93 -24.43 0.58 0.53
C LEU A 93 -23.28 1.49 0.09
N GLU A 94 -23.42 2.79 0.35
CA GLU A 94 -22.31 3.74 0.18
C GLU A 94 -21.43 3.74 1.45
N ILE A 95 -20.17 3.47 1.28
CA ILE A 95 -19.18 3.36 2.37
C ILE A 95 -18.20 4.52 2.25
N LYS A 96 -18.38 5.53 3.10
CA LYS A 96 -17.50 6.70 3.17
C LYS A 96 -16.31 6.39 4.06
N LEU A 97 -15.10 6.36 3.51
CA LEU A 97 -13.88 6.24 4.29
C LEU A 97 -13.32 7.62 4.60
N ILE A 98 -12.80 7.78 5.80
CA ILE A 98 -12.16 9.01 6.26
C ILE A 98 -10.66 8.87 5.99
N ASN A 99 -10.07 9.86 5.34
CA ASN A 99 -8.65 9.91 5.10
C ASN A 99 -7.87 9.86 6.43
N ASP A 100 -6.86 9.02 6.52
CA ASP A 100 -6.01 8.90 7.72
C ASP A 100 -4.77 9.78 7.60
N THR A 101 -5.00 11.10 7.72
CA THR A 101 -3.93 12.11 7.65
C THR A 101 -2.85 11.96 8.74
N LYS A 102 -3.11 11.14 9.78
CA LYS A 102 -2.15 10.91 10.85
C LYS A 102 -1.10 9.85 10.54
N GLN A 103 -1.25 9.08 9.46
CA GLN A 103 -0.35 7.98 9.15
C GLN A 103 1.08 8.41 8.82
N LEU A 104 1.31 9.67 8.47
CA LEU A 104 2.63 10.16 8.06
C LEU A 104 3.06 11.46 8.75
N GLU A 105 2.45 11.81 9.89
CA GLU A 105 3.05 12.79 10.79
C GLU A 105 4.43 12.29 11.22
N GLY A 106 5.42 13.20 11.19
CA GLY A 106 6.80 12.86 11.51
C GLY A 106 6.91 12.09 12.81
N ILE A 107 7.52 10.90 12.76
CA ILE A 107 7.80 10.12 13.95
C ILE A 107 8.78 10.92 14.78
N VAL A 108 8.28 11.62 15.79
CA VAL A 108 9.11 12.25 16.81
C VAL A 108 9.47 11.13 17.78
N VAL A 109 10.61 10.51 17.58
CA VAL A 109 11.18 9.56 18.54
C VAL A 109 11.51 10.35 19.81
N LYS A 110 10.54 10.42 20.72
CA LYS A 110 10.76 11.00 22.06
C LYS A 110 11.57 10.01 22.88
N ALA A 111 12.87 10.24 22.97
CA ALA A 111 13.70 9.50 23.90
C ALA A 111 13.17 9.74 25.34
N LYS A 112 12.50 8.76 25.94
CA LYS A 112 12.30 8.71 27.39
C LYS A 112 13.66 8.82 28.07
N ARG A 113 13.77 9.60 29.15
CA ARG A 113 14.98 9.94 29.93
C ARG A 113 16.11 8.91 29.79
N ARG A 114 17.27 9.37 29.31
CA ARG A 114 18.41 8.60 28.82
C ARG A 114 19.11 7.84 29.92
N HIS A 115 18.80 6.57 30.10
CA HIS A 115 19.84 5.63 30.48
C HIS A 115 20.78 5.43 29.28
N LYS A 116 22.10 5.36 29.52
CA LYS A 116 23.09 5.09 28.46
C LYS A 116 22.65 3.79 27.74
N TYR A 117 22.41 3.84 26.43
CA TYR A 117 22.00 2.67 25.63
C TYR A 117 23.06 1.56 25.80
N SER A 118 22.62 0.35 26.06
CA SER A 118 23.46 -0.85 26.08
C SER A 118 22.80 -1.91 25.19
N ARG A 119 23.61 -2.62 24.43
CA ARG A 119 23.16 -3.81 23.71
C ARG A 119 23.12 -5.05 24.60
N LYS A 120 23.92 -5.06 25.66
CA LYS A 120 23.99 -6.18 26.59
C LYS A 120 22.78 -6.16 27.52
N ASN A 121 22.11 -7.30 27.65
CA ASN A 121 20.90 -7.48 28.47
C ASN A 121 19.77 -6.51 28.13
N ASN A 122 19.62 -6.21 26.82
CA ASN A 122 18.57 -5.32 26.30
C ASN A 122 17.44 -6.15 25.69
N PRO A 123 16.22 -6.12 26.27
CA PRO A 123 15.09 -6.91 25.77
C PRO A 123 14.74 -6.61 24.31
N ALA A 124 14.88 -5.34 23.86
CA ALA A 124 14.65 -4.97 22.47
C ALA A 124 15.65 -5.63 21.51
N VAL A 125 16.93 -5.71 21.94
CA VAL A 125 17.97 -6.38 21.15
C VAL A 125 17.74 -7.88 21.06
N GLU A 126 17.36 -8.51 22.19
CA GLU A 126 17.06 -9.94 22.19
C GLU A 126 15.83 -10.28 21.35
N LEU A 127 14.79 -9.43 21.38
CA LEU A 127 13.63 -9.57 20.50
C LEU A 127 14.06 -9.44 19.05
N MET A 128 14.84 -8.42 18.69
CA MET A 128 15.28 -8.20 17.31
C MET A 128 16.19 -9.32 16.77
N LYS A 129 17.04 -9.93 17.60
CA LYS A 129 17.80 -11.13 17.21
C LYS A 129 16.87 -12.27 16.78
N ARG A 130 15.78 -12.47 17.51
CA ARG A 130 14.78 -13.50 17.21
C ARG A 130 13.99 -13.15 15.93
N VAL A 131 13.61 -11.88 15.76
CA VAL A 131 12.95 -11.39 14.53
C VAL A 131 13.82 -11.62 13.30
N ILE A 132 15.12 -11.24 13.38
CA ILE A 132 16.07 -11.41 12.28
C ILE A 132 16.27 -12.90 11.95
N ALA A 133 16.34 -13.76 12.99
CA ALA A 133 16.44 -15.21 12.75
C ALA A 133 15.16 -15.80 12.15
N ALA A 134 13.99 -15.30 12.53
CA ALA A 134 12.71 -15.76 12.01
C ALA A 134 12.47 -15.34 10.55
N LYS A 135 13.02 -14.19 10.09
CA LYS A 135 12.81 -13.68 8.73
C LYS A 135 13.24 -14.66 7.64
N GLU A 136 14.31 -15.42 7.86
CA GLU A 136 14.80 -16.42 6.91
C GLU A 136 13.75 -17.52 6.62
N GLN A 137 12.92 -17.85 7.60
CA GLN A 137 11.88 -18.87 7.45
C GLN A 137 10.60 -18.30 6.83
N THR A 138 10.41 -17.00 6.90
CA THR A 138 9.18 -16.30 6.52
C THR A 138 9.27 -15.55 5.20
N HIS A 139 10.41 -15.65 4.52
CA HIS A 139 10.64 -14.97 3.26
C HIS A 139 9.78 -15.62 2.14
N LEU A 140 9.05 -14.80 1.38
CA LEU A 140 8.19 -15.29 0.28
C LEU A 140 8.97 -16.08 -0.77
N GLU A 141 10.23 -15.75 -1.00
CA GLU A 141 11.11 -16.47 -1.93
C GLU A 141 11.40 -17.93 -1.52
N ASN A 142 10.97 -18.37 -0.33
CA ASN A 142 11.02 -19.78 0.06
C ASN A 142 10.02 -20.64 -0.69
N HIS A 143 8.94 -20.07 -1.18
CA HIS A 143 7.96 -20.76 -2.01
C HIS A 143 8.52 -21.06 -3.39
N GLN A 144 8.14 -22.22 -3.96
CA GLN A 144 8.53 -22.59 -5.33
C GLN A 144 7.97 -21.62 -6.37
N TYR A 145 6.73 -21.18 -6.14
CA TYR A 145 6.04 -20.18 -6.93
C TYR A 145 5.24 -19.24 -6.03
N TYR A 146 5.15 -18.00 -6.40
CA TYR A 146 4.12 -17.09 -5.93
C TYR A 146 3.80 -16.04 -7.00
N GLN A 147 2.60 -15.52 -6.94
CA GLN A 147 2.17 -14.40 -7.75
C GLN A 147 1.17 -13.54 -6.97
N PHE A 148 1.10 -12.27 -7.35
CA PHE A 148 0.12 -11.32 -6.81
C PHE A 148 -0.16 -10.22 -7.83
N ASN A 149 -1.28 -9.51 -7.63
CA ASN A 149 -1.58 -8.29 -8.36
C ASN A 149 -1.14 -7.08 -7.55
N LYS A 150 -0.47 -6.14 -8.21
CA LYS A 150 0.03 -4.89 -7.63
C LYS A 150 -0.64 -3.71 -8.33
N TYR A 151 -1.39 -2.92 -7.57
CA TYR A 151 -1.86 -1.62 -8.00
C TYR A 151 -0.96 -0.55 -7.42
N GLN A 152 -0.40 0.30 -8.26
CA GLN A 152 0.46 1.41 -7.84
C GLN A 152 -0.07 2.72 -8.43
N LYS A 153 -0.24 3.72 -7.58
CA LYS A 153 -0.52 5.10 -7.97
C LYS A 153 0.64 5.99 -7.53
N VAL A 154 1.18 6.75 -8.46
CA VAL A 154 2.23 7.73 -8.18
C VAL A 154 1.73 9.11 -8.57
N THR A 155 1.71 10.01 -7.62
CA THR A 155 1.34 11.42 -7.82
C THR A 155 2.59 12.27 -7.64
N MET A 156 2.88 13.10 -8.62
CA MET A 156 3.88 14.17 -8.51
C MET A 156 3.17 15.51 -8.43
N ALA A 157 3.50 16.31 -7.43
CA ALA A 157 2.82 17.57 -7.19
C ALA A 157 3.81 18.67 -6.77
N LEU A 158 3.46 19.92 -7.08
CA LEU A 158 4.06 21.08 -6.38
C LEU A 158 3.56 21.06 -4.95
N ASN A 159 4.47 21.22 -4.00
CA ASN A 159 4.19 21.07 -2.56
C ASN A 159 4.23 22.42 -1.83
N ASN A 160 3.56 22.47 -0.68
CA ASN A 160 3.62 23.60 0.24
C ASN A 160 3.20 24.95 -0.41
N LEU A 161 2.10 24.91 -1.18
CA LEU A 161 1.51 26.09 -1.77
C LEU A 161 0.93 26.97 -0.67
N THR A 162 1.14 28.27 -0.82
CA THR A 162 0.56 29.31 0.03
C THR A 162 -0.59 30.02 -0.67
N PRO A 163 -1.49 30.74 0.04
CA PRO A 163 -2.48 31.59 -0.59
C PRO A 163 -1.87 32.61 -1.56
N ASP A 164 -0.69 33.18 -1.22
CA ASP A 164 0.01 34.13 -2.07
C ASP A 164 0.52 33.49 -3.36
N ASP A 165 1.00 32.23 -3.31
CA ASP A 165 1.38 31.48 -4.51
C ASP A 165 0.19 31.35 -5.46
N MET A 166 -1.03 31.15 -4.93
CA MET A 166 -2.26 31.00 -5.74
C MET A 166 -2.74 32.30 -6.39
N GLU A 167 -2.29 33.48 -5.92
CA GLU A 167 -2.61 34.78 -6.52
C GLU A 167 -1.52 35.27 -7.48
N SER A 168 -0.46 34.52 -7.67
CA SER A 168 0.72 34.87 -8.45
C SER A 168 1.11 33.83 -9.49
N GLY A 169 2.17 34.09 -10.23
CA GLY A 169 2.86 33.10 -11.09
C GLY A 169 1.96 32.41 -12.10
N VAL A 170 1.95 31.08 -12.06
CA VAL A 170 1.20 30.21 -12.97
C VAL A 170 -0.30 30.32 -12.75
N PHE A 171 -0.76 30.49 -11.52
CA PHE A 171 -2.18 30.61 -11.20
C PHE A 171 -2.81 31.89 -11.74
N LYS A 172 -2.05 32.99 -11.80
CA LYS A 172 -2.51 34.23 -12.44
C LYS A 172 -2.71 34.08 -13.94
N LYS A 173 -1.84 33.26 -14.59
CA LYS A 173 -1.91 32.98 -16.04
C LYS A 173 -2.94 31.90 -16.37
N ALA A 174 -3.22 30.99 -15.47
CA ALA A 174 -4.14 29.85 -15.62
C ALA A 174 -4.99 29.70 -14.36
N PRO A 175 -6.02 30.55 -14.14
CA PRO A 175 -6.84 30.55 -12.91
C PRO A 175 -7.52 29.23 -12.61
N TRP A 176 -7.85 28.44 -13.64
CA TRP A 176 -8.45 27.11 -13.53
C TRP A 176 -7.58 26.08 -12.78
N LEU A 177 -6.28 26.35 -12.63
CA LEU A 177 -5.40 25.49 -11.81
C LEU A 177 -5.73 25.55 -10.32
N LYS A 178 -6.41 26.60 -9.85
CA LYS A 178 -6.85 26.71 -8.45
C LYS A 178 -7.82 25.58 -8.08
N ASP A 179 -8.65 25.15 -9.02
CA ASP A 179 -9.63 24.08 -8.83
C ASP A 179 -8.96 22.69 -8.74
N GLN A 180 -7.67 22.61 -9.09
CA GLN A 180 -6.88 21.38 -9.04
C GLN A 180 -5.97 21.30 -7.81
N VAL A 181 -5.96 22.36 -7.00
CA VAL A 181 -5.22 22.36 -5.73
C VAL A 181 -5.96 21.49 -4.74
N GLU A 182 -5.26 20.52 -4.16
CA GLU A 182 -5.79 19.62 -3.15
C GLU A 182 -4.93 19.62 -1.88
N THR A 183 -5.48 19.11 -0.81
CA THR A 183 -4.73 18.93 0.44
C THR A 183 -4.00 17.59 0.39
N CYS A 184 -2.69 17.62 0.55
CA CYS A 184 -1.90 16.39 0.67
C CYS A 184 -2.40 15.56 1.85
N PRO A 185 -2.84 14.32 1.63
CA PRO A 185 -3.42 13.49 2.69
C PRO A 185 -2.42 13.12 3.79
N TYR A 186 -1.15 13.36 3.55
CA TYR A 186 -0.07 12.88 4.41
C TYR A 186 0.59 13.98 5.26
N ASN A 187 0.68 15.21 4.76
CA ASN A 187 1.29 16.31 5.50
C ASN A 187 0.35 17.52 5.71
N GLY A 188 -0.89 17.44 5.19
CA GLY A 188 -1.90 18.50 5.31
C GLY A 188 -1.59 19.78 4.54
N LYS A 189 -0.51 19.82 3.74
CA LYS A 189 -0.13 20.98 2.95
C LYS A 189 -0.90 21.03 1.64
N LEU A 190 -1.09 22.24 1.09
CA LEU A 190 -1.68 22.38 -0.25
C LEU A 190 -0.69 21.94 -1.32
N ILE A 191 -1.16 21.13 -2.25
CA ILE A 191 -0.39 20.59 -3.37
C ILE A 191 -1.13 20.83 -4.68
N LEU A 192 -0.39 20.99 -5.76
CA LEU A 192 -0.93 21.00 -7.13
C LEU A 192 -0.36 19.80 -7.88
N PRO A 193 -1.15 18.74 -8.07
CA PRO A 193 -0.73 17.60 -8.88
C PRO A 193 -0.48 18.02 -10.33
N PHE A 194 0.66 17.59 -10.88
CA PHE A 194 0.99 17.81 -12.28
C PHE A 194 1.25 16.51 -13.04
N SER A 195 1.40 15.39 -12.34
CA SER A 195 1.45 14.04 -12.93
C SER A 195 0.83 13.03 -11.98
N VAL A 196 -0.01 12.17 -12.53
CA VAL A 196 -0.59 11.01 -11.84
C VAL A 196 -0.45 9.81 -12.75
N ASP A 197 0.30 8.81 -12.28
CA ASP A 197 0.49 7.53 -12.96
C ASP A 197 -0.13 6.42 -12.13
N GLU A 198 -0.97 5.61 -12.79
CA GLU A 198 -1.61 4.44 -12.20
C GLU A 198 -1.24 3.21 -13.00
N THR A 199 -0.75 2.18 -12.34
CA THR A 199 -0.33 0.94 -13.01
C THR A 199 -0.89 -0.26 -12.27
N LEU A 200 -1.47 -1.18 -13.02
CA LEU A 200 -1.85 -2.51 -12.55
C LEU A 200 -0.87 -3.53 -13.12
N THR A 201 -0.18 -4.25 -12.25
CA THR A 201 0.86 -5.21 -12.60
C THR A 201 0.56 -6.56 -11.96
N GLN A 202 0.75 -7.64 -12.68
CA GLN A 202 0.84 -8.98 -12.12
C GLN A 202 2.31 -9.30 -11.90
N HIS A 203 2.70 -9.52 -10.66
CA HIS A 203 4.03 -10.03 -10.31
C HIS A 203 4.00 -11.54 -10.26
N ILE A 204 4.98 -12.18 -10.89
CA ILE A 204 5.17 -13.64 -10.88
C ILE A 204 6.60 -13.98 -10.48
N TYR A 205 6.74 -14.98 -9.62
CA TYR A 205 8.02 -15.47 -9.14
C TYR A 205 8.11 -16.99 -9.20
N ARG A 206 9.30 -17.49 -9.51
CA ARG A 206 9.67 -18.90 -9.48
C ARG A 206 11.05 -19.05 -8.81
N LYS A 207 11.16 -20.00 -7.87
CA LYS A 207 12.39 -20.25 -7.13
C LYS A 207 13.44 -21.00 -7.97
N GLU A 208 13.01 -22.07 -8.68
CA GLU A 208 13.92 -22.92 -9.46
C GLU A 208 13.38 -23.19 -10.87
N PRO A 209 14.16 -22.83 -11.90
CA PRO A 209 15.29 -21.88 -11.87
C PRO A 209 14.80 -20.49 -11.46
N LYS A 210 15.58 -19.78 -10.60
CA LYS A 210 15.16 -18.48 -10.05
C LYS A 210 14.84 -17.48 -11.16
N ASP A 211 13.62 -17.01 -11.19
CA ASP A 211 13.16 -15.99 -12.12
C ASP A 211 11.95 -15.25 -11.57
N GLU A 212 11.81 -13.98 -11.95
CA GLU A 212 10.70 -13.14 -11.60
C GLU A 212 10.35 -12.19 -12.75
N LYS A 213 9.10 -11.81 -12.86
CA LYS A 213 8.65 -10.90 -13.89
C LYS A 213 7.44 -10.10 -13.46
N ASP A 214 7.42 -8.84 -13.86
CA ASP A 214 6.27 -7.95 -13.77
C ASP A 214 5.55 -7.87 -15.11
N ILE A 215 4.25 -8.15 -15.13
CA ILE A 215 3.40 -8.11 -16.32
C ILE A 215 2.38 -6.99 -16.14
N ILE A 216 2.53 -5.90 -16.91
CA ILE A 216 1.61 -4.77 -16.87
C ILE A 216 0.29 -5.16 -17.51
N LYS A 217 -0.78 -5.10 -16.73
CA LYS A 217 -2.18 -5.38 -17.15
C LYS A 217 -2.93 -4.12 -17.55
N GLY A 218 -2.49 -2.97 -17.04
CA GLY A 218 -3.06 -1.67 -17.40
C GLY A 218 -2.23 -0.53 -16.85
N GLN A 219 -2.27 0.58 -17.54
CA GLN A 219 -1.60 1.80 -17.14
C GLN A 219 -2.42 3.02 -17.56
N THR A 220 -2.51 4.00 -16.69
CA THR A 220 -3.10 5.31 -16.98
C THR A 220 -2.14 6.38 -16.52
N THR A 221 -1.81 7.30 -17.42
CA THR A 221 -0.98 8.48 -17.11
C THR A 221 -1.81 9.73 -17.35
N LYS A 222 -1.92 10.59 -16.33
CA LYS A 222 -2.54 11.92 -16.42
C LYS A 222 -1.48 12.96 -16.09
N GLY A 223 -1.31 13.98 -16.91
CA GLY A 223 -0.43 15.08 -16.55
C GLY A 223 0.41 15.66 -17.67
N ILE A 224 1.37 16.50 -17.28
CA ILE A 224 2.29 17.20 -18.19
C ILE A 224 3.49 16.27 -18.44
N SER A 225 3.35 15.33 -19.35
CA SER A 225 4.40 14.34 -19.68
C SER A 225 5.72 14.97 -20.16
N LYS A 226 5.70 16.19 -20.67
CA LYS A 226 6.91 16.90 -21.13
C LYS A 226 7.84 17.37 -20.01
N LEU A 227 7.35 17.57 -18.79
CA LEU A 227 8.19 17.92 -17.62
C LEU A 227 9.07 16.77 -17.17
N ILE A 228 8.65 15.54 -17.40
CA ILE A 228 9.40 14.30 -17.03
C ILE A 228 10.47 13.98 -18.08
N GLN A 229 10.35 14.49 -19.29
CA GLN A 229 11.31 14.23 -20.39
C GLN A 229 12.57 15.09 -20.36
N THR A 230 12.66 16.07 -19.48
CA THR A 230 13.79 17.01 -19.39
C THR A 230 14.89 16.51 -18.47
N GLY A 231 15.75 15.62 -18.98
CA GLY A 231 17.03 15.29 -18.37
C GLY A 231 17.16 13.84 -17.87
N SER A 232 18.28 13.20 -18.23
CA SER A 232 18.59 11.80 -17.89
C SER A 232 18.63 11.56 -16.36
N THR A 233 19.12 12.51 -15.59
CA THR A 233 19.28 12.41 -14.13
C THR A 233 17.93 12.40 -13.41
N LEU A 234 17.00 13.30 -13.78
CA LEU A 234 15.67 13.33 -13.19
C LEU A 234 14.87 12.08 -13.50
N ASN A 235 14.96 11.59 -14.74
CA ASN A 235 14.29 10.34 -15.14
C ASN A 235 14.82 9.13 -14.36
N THR A 236 16.12 9.06 -14.09
CA THR A 236 16.70 7.97 -13.29
C THR A 236 16.24 8.05 -11.83
N MET A 237 16.25 9.24 -11.22
CA MET A 237 15.75 9.43 -9.86
C MET A 237 14.27 9.07 -9.74
N VAL A 238 13.44 9.53 -10.67
CA VAL A 238 12.01 9.22 -10.68
C VAL A 238 11.81 7.71 -10.78
N LYS A 239 12.52 7.01 -11.67
CA LYS A 239 12.46 5.55 -11.78
C LYS A 239 12.85 4.85 -10.48
N ASP A 240 13.87 5.32 -9.78
CA ASP A 240 14.27 4.73 -8.49
C ASP A 240 13.23 4.95 -7.39
N LEU A 241 12.48 6.07 -7.44
CA LEU A 241 11.35 6.31 -6.53
C LEU A 241 10.15 5.38 -6.80
N PHE A 242 10.10 4.75 -7.98
CA PHE A 242 9.05 3.79 -8.32
C PHE A 242 9.39 2.34 -7.90
N LYS A 243 10.64 2.07 -7.48
CA LYS A 243 11.02 0.74 -7.03
C LYS A 243 10.36 0.38 -5.72
N ASP A 244 9.92 -0.86 -5.62
CA ASP A 244 9.45 -1.42 -4.37
C ASP A 244 10.61 -1.57 -3.39
N ILE A 245 10.32 -1.40 -2.11
CA ILE A 245 11.28 -1.61 -1.04
C ILE A 245 10.96 -2.94 -0.38
N ASP A 246 11.95 -3.82 -0.34
CA ASP A 246 11.85 -5.06 0.40
C ASP A 246 12.55 -4.91 1.77
N LEU A 247 11.75 -4.87 2.83
CA LEU A 247 12.22 -4.82 4.20
C LEU A 247 13.00 -6.08 4.60
N TYR A 248 12.69 -7.22 3.98
CA TYR A 248 13.30 -8.52 4.28
C TYR A 248 14.70 -8.68 3.69
N ASN A 249 15.10 -7.85 2.73
CA ASN A 249 16.48 -7.78 2.28
C ASN A 249 17.39 -7.19 3.37
N ASP A 250 18.66 -7.56 3.40
CA ASP A 250 19.65 -7.01 4.33
C ASP A 250 19.95 -5.53 4.08
N GLN A 251 19.88 -5.13 2.82
CA GLN A 251 20.08 -3.76 2.37
C GLN A 251 18.91 -3.29 1.55
N ILE A 252 18.45 -2.08 1.81
CA ILE A 252 17.44 -1.36 1.03
C ILE A 252 18.18 -0.46 0.05
N GLU A 253 18.00 -0.72 -1.24
CA GLU A 253 18.55 0.11 -2.32
C GLU A 253 17.56 1.23 -2.66
N LEU A 254 18.00 2.47 -2.50
CA LEU A 254 17.18 3.64 -2.74
C LEU A 254 18.05 4.78 -3.28
N LEU A 255 17.66 5.35 -4.43
CA LEU A 255 18.34 6.50 -5.06
C LEU A 255 19.87 6.29 -5.18
N GLN A 256 20.27 5.12 -5.67
CA GLN A 256 21.68 4.70 -5.85
C GLN A 256 22.47 4.60 -4.53
N SER A 257 21.82 4.66 -3.40
CA SER A 257 22.40 4.46 -2.08
C SER A 257 21.87 3.16 -1.45
N ARG A 258 22.68 2.58 -0.55
CA ARG A 258 22.32 1.37 0.19
C ARG A 258 22.20 1.69 1.66
N PHE A 259 21.09 1.31 2.24
CA PHE A 259 20.78 1.51 3.65
C PHE A 259 20.55 0.17 4.33
N PRO A 260 21.13 -0.10 5.51
CA PRO A 260 20.80 -1.30 6.26
C PRO A 260 19.30 -1.38 6.55
N SER A 261 18.68 -2.53 6.27
CA SER A 261 17.30 -2.78 6.70
C SER A 261 17.23 -2.86 8.23
N PRO A 262 16.18 -2.36 8.88
CA PRO A 262 16.01 -2.48 10.32
C PRO A 262 15.79 -3.93 10.80
N ILE A 263 15.53 -4.87 9.89
CA ILE A 263 15.49 -6.31 10.16
C ILE A 263 16.57 -7.07 9.38
N GLY A 264 17.56 -6.36 8.81
CA GLY A 264 18.70 -6.96 8.14
C GLY A 264 19.69 -7.60 9.11
N SER A 265 20.58 -8.45 8.62
CA SER A 265 21.59 -9.15 9.43
C SER A 265 22.49 -8.21 10.23
N THR A 266 22.77 -7.01 9.71
CA THR A 266 23.59 -5.98 10.37
C THR A 266 22.79 -5.02 11.25
N ALA A 267 21.46 -5.16 11.33
CA ALA A 267 20.58 -4.20 12.01
C ALA A 267 20.97 -3.94 13.47
N ILE A 268 21.32 -4.98 14.23
CA ILE A 268 21.68 -4.84 15.66
C ILE A 268 22.97 -4.04 15.86
N SER A 269 23.92 -4.12 14.91
CA SER A 269 25.14 -3.33 14.99
C SER A 269 24.92 -1.88 14.54
N PHE A 270 24.01 -1.66 13.61
CA PHE A 270 23.77 -0.36 13.00
C PHE A 270 22.74 0.49 13.74
N TYR A 271 21.68 -0.13 14.30
CA TYR A 271 20.57 0.55 14.96
C TYR A 271 20.57 0.37 16.48
N HIS A 272 20.02 1.35 17.17
CA HIS A 272 19.53 1.23 18.55
C HIS A 272 18.04 0.91 18.49
N PHE A 273 17.62 -0.09 19.27
CA PHE A 273 16.24 -0.54 19.39
C PHE A 273 15.69 -0.31 20.79
N TYR A 274 14.44 0.14 20.87
CA TYR A 274 13.75 0.40 22.12
C TYR A 274 12.34 -0.19 22.04
N ILE A 275 11.96 -1.03 23.01
CA ILE A 275 10.56 -1.44 23.16
C ILE A 275 9.81 -0.24 23.76
N ASP A 276 8.75 0.19 23.09
CA ASP A 276 7.92 1.30 23.57
C ASP A 276 6.68 0.78 24.29
N ASP A 277 5.87 -0.07 23.64
CA ASP A 277 4.61 -0.58 24.19
C ASP A 277 4.16 -1.86 23.46
N THR A 278 3.10 -2.48 23.98
CA THR A 278 2.35 -3.52 23.29
C THR A 278 1.03 -2.93 22.84
N VAL A 279 0.77 -2.95 21.55
CA VAL A 279 -0.37 -2.27 20.90
C VAL A 279 -1.16 -3.24 20.01
N MET A 280 -2.41 -2.91 19.75
CA MET A 280 -3.22 -3.62 18.78
C MET A 280 -3.12 -2.95 17.42
N VAL A 281 -2.69 -3.70 16.41
CA VAL A 281 -2.68 -3.29 14.99
C VAL A 281 -3.76 -4.10 14.26
N ASN A 282 -4.85 -3.48 13.89
CA ASN A 282 -6.08 -4.11 13.45
C ASN A 282 -6.65 -5.08 14.50
N ASN A 283 -6.35 -6.37 14.46
CA ASN A 283 -6.76 -7.34 15.48
C ASN A 283 -5.55 -8.14 15.99
N ASP A 284 -4.34 -7.75 15.60
CA ASP A 284 -3.12 -8.43 15.95
C ASP A 284 -2.42 -7.71 17.11
N GLN A 285 -2.07 -8.43 18.17
CA GLN A 285 -1.27 -7.89 19.26
C GLN A 285 0.18 -7.79 18.80
N CYS A 286 0.75 -6.59 18.86
CA CYS A 286 2.09 -6.29 18.39
C CYS A 286 2.93 -5.62 19.48
N ILE A 287 4.20 -5.97 19.52
CA ILE A 287 5.23 -5.24 20.28
C ILE A 287 5.71 -4.10 19.38
N ARG A 288 5.52 -2.85 19.83
CA ARG A 288 6.02 -1.67 19.14
C ARG A 288 7.46 -1.40 19.56
N LEU A 289 8.34 -1.40 18.57
CA LEU A 289 9.76 -1.09 18.72
C LEU A 289 10.08 0.20 17.97
N GLN A 290 10.78 1.11 18.62
CA GLN A 290 11.42 2.26 17.96
C GLN A 290 12.84 1.90 17.58
N PHE A 291 13.29 2.37 16.42
CA PHE A 291 14.66 2.19 15.95
C PHE A 291 15.25 3.46 15.36
N MET A 292 16.54 3.65 15.52
CA MET A 292 17.30 4.77 14.96
C MET A 292 18.77 4.37 14.80
N PRO A 293 19.54 4.99 13.87
CA PRO A 293 20.98 4.77 13.77
C PRO A 293 21.68 4.96 15.11
N ALA A 294 22.62 4.06 15.42
CA ALA A 294 23.39 4.10 16.66
C ALA A 294 24.28 5.34 16.74
N ASN A 295 24.82 5.75 15.60
CA ASN A 295 25.54 7.00 15.43
C ASN A 295 24.65 7.98 14.66
N GLN A 296 24.49 9.19 15.19
CA GLN A 296 23.65 10.23 14.58
C GLN A 296 24.20 10.75 13.24
N GLN A 297 25.46 10.48 12.95
CA GLN A 297 26.10 10.85 11.67
C GLN A 297 25.93 9.76 10.60
N ASP A 298 25.49 8.57 10.98
CA ASP A 298 25.27 7.49 10.03
C ASP A 298 23.95 7.71 9.26
N PHE A 299 24.02 7.53 7.96
CA PHE A 299 22.85 7.61 7.10
C PHE A 299 22.04 6.32 7.22
N GLY A 300 20.85 6.42 7.77
CA GLY A 300 19.98 5.28 7.98
C GLY A 300 18.55 5.68 8.32
N PHE A 301 17.68 4.71 8.26
CA PHE A 301 16.28 4.90 8.60
C PHE A 301 16.11 5.09 10.12
N ARG A 302 15.05 5.79 10.49
CA ARG A 302 14.51 5.82 11.84
C ARG A 302 13.02 5.59 11.78
N GLY A 303 12.46 4.92 12.79
CA GLY A 303 11.04 4.64 12.72
C GLY A 303 10.55 3.68 13.78
N GLU A 304 9.45 3.02 13.46
CA GLU A 304 8.77 2.06 14.31
C GLU A 304 8.55 0.75 13.57
N LEU A 305 8.81 -0.35 14.26
CA LEU A 305 8.47 -1.70 13.85
C LEU A 305 7.38 -2.22 14.79
N TYR A 306 6.38 -2.85 14.21
CA TYR A 306 5.31 -3.54 14.92
C TYR A 306 5.47 -5.03 14.68
N VAL A 307 5.99 -5.73 15.66
CA VAL A 307 6.26 -7.17 15.58
C VAL A 307 5.16 -7.93 16.29
N LEU A 308 4.64 -8.98 15.68
CA LEU A 308 3.61 -9.82 16.31
C LEU A 308 4.10 -10.36 17.65
N ASN A 309 3.26 -10.25 18.66
CA ASN A 309 3.54 -10.80 20.00
C ASN A 309 3.13 -12.28 20.07
N ASP A 310 3.65 -13.08 19.13
CA ASP A 310 3.44 -14.52 19.07
C ASP A 310 4.77 -15.25 18.71
N SER A 311 4.70 -16.55 18.50
CA SER A 311 5.88 -17.36 18.16
C SER A 311 6.42 -17.08 16.76
N SER A 312 5.63 -16.49 15.87
CA SER A 312 6.02 -16.22 14.47
C SER A 312 6.96 -15.03 14.35
N LEU A 313 6.82 -14.02 15.23
CA LEU A 313 7.61 -12.78 15.25
C LEU A 313 7.60 -12.02 13.90
N HIS A 314 6.55 -12.18 13.09
CA HIS A 314 6.42 -11.44 11.85
C HIS A 314 6.32 -9.93 12.08
N VAL A 315 6.87 -9.16 11.16
CA VAL A 315 6.61 -7.72 11.10
C VAL A 315 5.20 -7.52 10.56
N ARG A 316 4.33 -6.93 11.38
CA ARG A 316 2.96 -6.57 10.99
C ARG A 316 2.90 -5.23 10.27
N LYS A 317 3.75 -4.29 10.69
CA LYS A 317 3.83 -2.95 10.16
C LYS A 317 5.23 -2.38 10.37
N CYS A 318 5.70 -1.64 9.39
CA CYS A 318 6.90 -0.82 9.47
C CYS A 318 6.57 0.60 9.05
N ASP A 319 6.79 1.57 9.93
CA ASP A 319 6.70 2.99 9.62
C ASP A 319 8.09 3.60 9.81
N MET A 320 8.76 3.98 8.72
CA MET A 320 10.14 4.45 8.75
C MET A 320 10.33 5.70 7.90
N GLN A 321 11.30 6.48 8.27
CA GLN A 321 11.67 7.69 7.54
C GLN A 321 13.18 7.79 7.35
N LEU A 322 13.56 8.38 6.23
CA LEU A 322 14.90 8.85 5.97
C LEU A 322 14.88 10.36 6.20
N PRO A 323 15.56 10.87 7.25
CA PRO A 323 15.53 12.29 7.57
C PRO A 323 16.31 13.12 6.54
N ALA A 324 16.07 14.43 6.54
CA ALA A 324 16.84 15.38 5.78
C ALA A 324 18.36 15.26 6.08
N ASN A 325 19.18 15.60 5.10
CA ASN A 325 20.66 15.58 5.19
C ASN A 325 21.29 14.18 5.28
N THR A 326 20.63 13.16 4.75
CA THR A 326 21.18 11.79 4.68
C THR A 326 22.17 11.57 3.53
N GLY A 327 22.69 12.64 2.91
CA GLY A 327 23.62 12.54 1.80
C GLY A 327 22.98 12.07 0.48
N VAL A 328 21.68 11.85 0.44
CA VAL A 328 20.95 11.58 -0.80
C VAL A 328 20.64 12.90 -1.48
N ASN A 329 21.28 13.15 -2.62
CA ASN A 329 21.09 14.38 -3.37
C ASN A 329 19.61 14.60 -3.72
N PHE A 330 19.13 15.84 -3.60
CA PHE A 330 17.79 16.28 -3.97
C PHE A 330 16.63 15.77 -3.10
N VAL A 331 16.87 15.03 -2.02
CA VAL A 331 15.85 14.55 -1.11
C VAL A 331 15.89 15.31 0.20
N ASP A 332 14.81 16.01 0.53
CA ASP A 332 14.65 16.68 1.82
C ASP A 332 14.13 15.74 2.90
N ALA A 333 13.17 14.88 2.56
CA ALA A 333 12.64 13.86 3.47
C ALA A 333 11.98 12.74 2.69
N MET A 334 12.04 11.52 3.24
CA MET A 334 11.28 10.39 2.73
C MET A 334 10.66 9.61 3.88
N LYS A 335 9.46 9.11 3.65
CA LYS A 335 8.77 8.21 4.57
C LYS A 335 8.24 7.00 3.83
N PHE A 336 8.22 5.88 4.54
CA PHE A 336 7.75 4.60 4.06
C PHE A 336 6.82 3.98 5.09
N LEU A 337 5.74 3.43 4.60
CA LEU A 337 4.79 2.67 5.38
C LEU A 337 4.56 1.33 4.71
N GLN A 338 4.94 0.25 5.38
CA GLN A 338 4.65 -1.10 4.92
C GLN A 338 3.74 -1.82 5.91
N GLU A 339 2.71 -2.49 5.39
CA GLU A 339 1.81 -3.32 6.17
C GLU A 339 1.73 -4.72 5.59
N TYR A 340 1.79 -5.70 6.48
CA TYR A 340 1.72 -7.11 6.16
C TYR A 340 0.42 -7.70 6.70
N THR A 341 -0.17 -8.63 5.97
CA THR A 341 -1.44 -9.27 6.35
C THR A 341 -1.31 -10.79 6.25
N LYS A 342 -1.92 -11.49 7.20
CA LYS A 342 -1.98 -12.95 7.17
C LYS A 342 -3.06 -13.40 6.20
N LEU A 343 -2.68 -14.20 5.22
CA LEU A 343 -3.60 -14.84 4.29
C LEU A 343 -4.35 -16.01 4.95
N PRO A 344 -5.49 -16.43 4.39
CA PRO A 344 -6.20 -17.63 4.87
C PRO A 344 -5.37 -18.92 4.85
N CYS A 345 -4.38 -19.02 3.95
CA CYS A 345 -3.42 -20.14 3.91
C CYS A 345 -2.39 -20.11 5.04
N GLY A 346 -2.33 -19.03 5.83
CA GLY A 346 -1.40 -18.89 6.95
C GLY A 346 -0.18 -18.02 6.66
N GLU A 347 0.11 -17.72 5.39
CA GLU A 347 1.24 -16.91 4.98
C GLU A 347 1.04 -15.43 5.28
N TRP A 348 2.12 -14.76 5.69
CA TRP A 348 2.17 -13.31 5.86
C TRP A 348 2.74 -12.65 4.61
N VAL A 349 2.01 -11.72 4.03
CA VAL A 349 2.37 -11.06 2.78
C VAL A 349 2.29 -9.55 2.92
N LEU A 350 3.12 -8.84 2.17
CA LEU A 350 3.06 -7.39 2.04
C LEU A 350 1.78 -7.00 1.30
N THR A 351 0.93 -6.19 1.90
CA THR A 351 -0.32 -5.72 1.28
C THR A 351 -0.32 -4.23 0.99
N THR A 352 0.54 -3.48 1.66
CA THR A 352 0.65 -2.03 1.49
C THR A 352 2.12 -1.63 1.47
N ASP A 353 2.53 -0.86 0.46
CA ASP A 353 3.85 -0.22 0.40
C ASP A 353 3.68 1.24 -0.07
N ASN A 354 3.61 2.16 0.89
CA ASN A 354 3.43 3.58 0.63
C ASN A 354 4.73 4.33 0.84
N MET A 355 4.98 5.30 -0.03
CA MET A 355 6.14 6.17 0.05
C MET A 355 5.75 7.62 -0.20
N ILE A 356 6.38 8.53 0.54
CA ILE A 356 6.36 9.96 0.26
C ILE A 356 7.79 10.45 0.22
N ALA A 357 8.11 11.24 -0.80
CA ALA A 357 9.39 11.90 -0.93
C ALA A 357 9.17 13.40 -1.18
N GLU A 358 9.73 14.24 -0.32
CA GLU A 358 9.85 15.67 -0.56
C GLU A 358 11.18 15.93 -1.26
N LEU A 359 11.12 16.54 -2.45
CA LEU A 359 12.28 16.72 -3.33
C LEU A 359 12.60 18.21 -3.50
N LYS A 360 13.89 18.51 -3.52
CA LYS A 360 14.44 19.81 -3.87
C LYS A 360 15.28 19.68 -5.15
N LEU A 361 14.63 19.78 -6.31
CA LEU A 361 15.25 19.47 -7.59
C LEU A 361 16.06 20.62 -8.17
N THR A 362 15.49 21.83 -8.15
CA THR A 362 16.11 23.09 -8.61
C THR A 362 15.49 24.26 -7.87
N ASP A 363 16.03 25.48 -8.03
CA ASP A 363 15.41 26.68 -7.43
C ASP A 363 13.98 26.92 -7.95
N LEU A 364 13.70 26.52 -9.19
CA LEU A 364 12.36 26.61 -9.79
C LEU A 364 11.42 25.49 -9.35
N LEU A 365 11.95 24.29 -9.12
CA LEU A 365 11.23 23.08 -8.70
C LEU A 365 11.66 22.65 -7.29
N SER A 366 11.88 23.62 -6.42
CA SER A 366 12.38 23.38 -5.05
C SER A 366 11.35 22.76 -4.12
N ARG A 367 10.09 22.63 -4.56
CA ARG A 367 8.99 22.12 -3.73
C ARG A 367 8.19 21.07 -4.51
N VAL A 368 8.80 19.94 -4.75
CA VAL A 368 8.11 18.81 -5.39
C VAL A 368 7.89 17.72 -4.35
N ILE A 369 6.70 17.16 -4.33
CA ILE A 369 6.37 15.96 -3.57
C ILE A 369 6.02 14.82 -4.52
N VAL A 370 6.55 13.65 -4.22
CA VAL A 370 6.18 12.38 -4.87
C VAL A 370 5.45 11.54 -3.84
N ILE A 371 4.24 11.14 -4.16
CA ILE A 371 3.40 10.29 -3.32
C ILE A 371 3.17 9.00 -4.09
N ARG A 372 3.68 7.88 -3.58
CA ARG A 372 3.45 6.54 -4.11
C ARG A 372 2.58 5.76 -3.14
N THR A 373 1.46 5.27 -3.61
CA THR A 373 0.61 4.32 -2.89
C THR A 373 0.58 3.01 -3.65
N THR A 374 0.88 1.91 -2.97
CA THR A 374 0.92 0.59 -3.57
C THR A 374 0.09 -0.37 -2.74
N GLY A 375 -0.86 -1.03 -3.37
CA GLY A 375 -1.65 -2.11 -2.80
C GLY A 375 -1.33 -3.43 -3.50
N MET A 376 -1.14 -4.50 -2.74
CA MET A 376 -0.86 -5.83 -3.25
C MET A 376 -1.94 -6.80 -2.78
N HIS A 377 -2.48 -7.60 -3.69
CA HIS A 377 -3.62 -8.48 -3.43
C HIS A 377 -3.59 -9.72 -4.34
N ASP A 378 -4.53 -10.64 -4.12
CA ASP A 378 -4.71 -11.87 -4.91
C ASP A 378 -3.45 -12.77 -4.93
N TYR A 379 -2.80 -12.89 -3.76
CA TYR A 379 -1.66 -13.77 -3.62
C TYR A 379 -2.04 -15.23 -3.84
N THR A 380 -1.27 -15.93 -4.68
CA THR A 380 -1.36 -17.38 -4.86
C THR A 380 0.03 -18.00 -4.90
N PHE A 381 0.10 -19.25 -4.45
CA PHE A 381 1.36 -20.02 -4.39
C PHE A 381 1.31 -21.26 -5.30
N ASN A 382 0.36 -21.29 -6.22
CA ASN A 382 0.20 -22.36 -7.19
C ASN A 382 1.29 -22.31 -8.27
N ALA A 383 1.50 -23.44 -8.94
CA ALA A 383 2.40 -23.50 -10.08
C ALA A 383 1.99 -22.49 -11.17
N ILE A 384 2.98 -21.79 -11.68
CA ILE A 384 2.83 -20.76 -12.72
C ILE A 384 3.32 -21.35 -14.05
N ASP A 385 2.59 -21.08 -15.13
CA ASP A 385 2.97 -21.55 -16.45
C ASP A 385 4.36 -21.00 -16.85
N ASN A 386 5.24 -21.91 -17.23
CA ASN A 386 6.64 -21.59 -17.56
C ASN A 386 6.77 -20.68 -18.79
N HIS A 387 5.77 -20.62 -19.68
CA HIS A 387 5.83 -19.73 -20.82
C HIS A 387 5.81 -18.24 -20.41
N LEU A 388 5.22 -17.89 -19.27
CA LEU A 388 5.20 -16.52 -18.74
C LEU A 388 6.59 -16.01 -18.35
N PHE A 389 7.52 -16.91 -18.02
CA PHE A 389 8.91 -16.56 -17.70
C PHE A 389 9.83 -16.46 -18.93
N ARG A 390 9.31 -16.73 -20.14
CA ARG A 390 10.14 -16.66 -21.37
C ARG A 390 10.57 -15.23 -21.67
N GLY A 391 11.80 -15.10 -22.19
CA GLY A 391 12.41 -13.82 -22.55
C GLY A 391 13.21 -13.20 -21.41
N LYS A 392 14.17 -12.33 -21.76
CA LYS A 392 15.11 -11.71 -20.79
C LYS A 392 14.51 -10.49 -20.05
N ALA A 393 13.41 -9.95 -20.53
CA ALA A 393 12.81 -8.75 -19.96
C ALA A 393 12.11 -9.08 -18.64
N LYS A 394 12.50 -8.39 -17.56
CA LYS A 394 11.84 -8.47 -16.25
C LYS A 394 10.49 -7.77 -16.24
N LEU A 395 10.26 -6.83 -17.14
CA LEU A 395 9.01 -6.12 -17.35
C LEU A 395 8.41 -6.54 -18.70
N ALA A 396 7.18 -6.98 -18.70
CA ALA A 396 6.42 -7.33 -19.90
C ALA A 396 5.06 -6.61 -19.91
N TYR A 397 4.46 -6.51 -21.08
CA TYR A 397 3.11 -5.97 -21.24
C TYR A 397 2.16 -7.11 -21.64
N ASP A 398 1.02 -7.17 -20.96
CA ASP A 398 -0.05 -8.06 -21.39
C ASP A 398 -0.55 -7.59 -22.77
N PRO A 399 -0.73 -8.48 -23.76
CA PRO A 399 -1.24 -8.10 -25.08
C PRO A 399 -2.60 -7.37 -25.02
N ASN A 400 -3.38 -7.62 -23.96
CA ASN A 400 -4.68 -6.99 -23.74
C ASN A 400 -4.61 -5.80 -22.76
N ALA A 401 -3.41 -5.35 -22.39
CA ALA A 401 -3.24 -4.24 -21.46
C ALA A 401 -3.92 -2.98 -21.96
N ARG A 402 -4.70 -2.34 -21.08
CA ARG A 402 -5.35 -1.05 -21.39
C ARG A 402 -4.41 0.09 -21.01
N MET A 403 -4.00 0.84 -22.02
CA MET A 403 -3.15 2.02 -21.86
C MET A 403 -3.97 3.28 -22.13
N ARG A 404 -3.92 4.25 -21.21
CA ARG A 404 -4.56 5.56 -21.36
C ARG A 404 -3.61 6.67 -21.01
N MET A 405 -3.53 7.67 -21.85
CA MET A 405 -2.81 8.91 -21.59
C MET A 405 -3.82 10.06 -21.57
N MET A 406 -3.87 10.83 -20.49
CA MET A 406 -4.73 11.99 -20.33
C MET A 406 -3.88 13.20 -19.97
N HIS A 407 -4.15 14.35 -20.59
CA HIS A 407 -3.49 15.62 -20.21
C HIS A 407 -4.30 16.33 -19.13
N ILE A 408 -3.62 16.84 -18.10
CA ILE A 408 -4.26 17.70 -17.08
C ILE A 408 -4.56 19.05 -17.75
N GLY A 409 -5.81 19.47 -17.71
CA GLY A 409 -6.23 20.83 -18.10
C GLY A 409 -6.73 21.03 -19.51
N VAL A 410 -7.03 19.98 -20.27
CA VAL A 410 -7.73 20.12 -21.55
C VAL A 410 -8.95 19.20 -21.53
N ASN A 411 -10.11 19.77 -21.27
CA ASN A 411 -11.39 19.16 -21.66
C ASN A 411 -11.47 19.18 -23.19
N THR A 412 -10.80 18.26 -23.83
CA THR A 412 -11.06 17.97 -25.24
C THR A 412 -11.51 16.53 -25.31
N VAL A 413 -12.82 16.37 -25.27
CA VAL A 413 -13.48 15.20 -25.84
C VAL A 413 -13.16 15.25 -27.34
N GLN A 414 -12.10 14.60 -27.76
CA GLN A 414 -11.98 14.15 -29.15
C GLN A 414 -12.22 12.64 -29.12
N GLN A 415 -13.45 12.31 -29.48
CA GLN A 415 -13.81 11.02 -30.04
C GLN A 415 -13.02 10.84 -31.34
N VAL A 416 -12.22 9.81 -31.40
CA VAL A 416 -11.94 9.06 -32.62
C VAL A 416 -11.99 7.58 -32.26
#